data_37ad635f0462b76d0ea161871103154f
#
_entry.id   37ad635f0462b76d0ea161871103154f
#
_cell.length_a   1.000
_cell.length_b   1.000
_cell.length_c   1.000
_cell.angle_alpha   90.00
_cell.angle_beta   90.00
_cell.angle_gamma   90.00
#
_symmetry.space_group_name_H-M   'P 1'
#
loop_
_entity.id
_entity.type
_entity.pdbx_description
1 polymer ?
#
loop_
_entity_poly.entity_id
_entity_poly.type
_entity_poly.pdbx_seq_one_letter_code
_entity_poly.pdbx_strand_id
1 'polypeptide(L)'
;MAYFEHEGCNLHYEEYGHGAPLLLVHGLGSSTLDWEMQIPALAARYRVIVPDVRGHGRSDKPRERYSIAGFSADLVALIEHLNLGPVHYAGLSWAA
;
A
#
# COMPACT_ATOMS: atom_id res chain seq x y z
N MET A 1 1.59 8.87 10.42
CA MET A 1 2.29 7.70 9.88
C MET A 1 1.69 6.45 10.51
N ALA A 2 1.21 5.52 9.68
CA ALA A 2 0.46 4.37 10.17
C ALA A 2 1.16 3.06 9.80
N TYR A 3 0.96 2.04 10.64
CA TYR A 3 1.54 0.71 10.44
C TYR A 3 0.50 -0.35 10.76
N PHE A 4 0.64 -1.50 10.14
CA PHE A 4 -0.10 -2.70 10.52
C PHE A 4 0.86 -3.89 10.46
N GLU A 5 0.54 -4.93 11.21
CA GLU A 5 1.38 -6.13 11.24
C GLU A 5 0.74 -7.24 10.43
N HIS A 6 1.56 -7.92 9.61
CA HIS A 6 1.15 -9.11 8.87
C HIS A 6 2.31 -10.10 8.85
N GLU A 7 2.08 -11.29 9.40
CA GLU A 7 3.09 -12.36 9.46
C GLU A 7 4.42 -11.91 10.06
N GLY A 8 4.34 -11.18 11.17
CA GLY A 8 5.52 -10.71 11.88
C GLY A 8 6.21 -9.49 11.28
N CYS A 9 5.71 -8.97 10.18
CA CYS A 9 6.24 -7.76 9.55
C CYS A 9 5.40 -6.54 9.88
N ASN A 10 6.06 -5.46 10.26
CA ASN A 10 5.42 -4.18 10.48
C ASN A 10 5.45 -3.41 9.17
N LEU A 11 4.29 -3.16 8.59
CA LEU A 11 4.16 -2.61 7.26
C LEU A 11 3.57 -1.20 7.33
N HIS A 12 4.25 -0.26 6.69
CA HIS A 12 3.87 1.16 6.69
C HIS A 12 2.84 1.44 5.60
N TYR A 13 1.87 2.28 5.93
CA TYR A 13 0.95 2.84 4.94
C TYR A 13 0.58 4.27 5.32
N GLU A 14 0.11 5.02 4.32
CA GLU A 14 -0.42 6.36 4.54
C GLU A 14 -1.82 6.44 3.98
N GLU A 15 -2.62 7.32 4.58
CA GLU A 15 -4.02 7.44 4.24
C GLU A 15 -4.39 8.91 4.11
N TYR A 16 -5.11 9.26 3.05
CA TYR A 16 -5.49 10.64 2.74
C TYR A 16 -6.92 10.71 2.23
N GLY A 17 -7.62 11.79 2.59
CA GLY A 17 -8.96 12.04 2.06
C GLY A 17 -10.03 11.12 2.61
N HIS A 18 -11.20 11.16 1.98
CA HIS A 18 -12.33 10.29 2.30
C HIS A 18 -13.19 10.08 1.07
N GLY A 19 -14.05 9.07 1.14
CA GLY A 19 -14.87 8.64 0.02
C GLY A 19 -14.61 7.19 -0.30
N ALA A 20 -14.82 6.79 -1.56
CA ALA A 20 -14.56 5.42 -1.99
C ALA A 20 -13.07 5.10 -1.83
N PRO A 21 -12.71 3.89 -1.31
CA PRO A 21 -11.31 3.56 -1.09
C PRO A 21 -10.56 3.33 -2.41
N LEU A 22 -9.36 3.90 -2.50
CA LEU A 22 -8.46 3.76 -3.64
C LEU A 22 -7.08 3.35 -3.12
N LEU A 23 -6.62 2.19 -3.52
CA LEU A 23 -5.32 1.65 -3.13
C LEU A 23 -4.30 1.93 -4.23
N LEU A 24 -3.22 2.63 -3.87
CA LEU A 24 -2.14 2.99 -4.80
C LEU A 24 -0.86 2.24 -4.40
N VAL A 25 -0.35 1.39 -5.28
CA VAL A 25 0.80 0.53 -4.97
C VAL A 25 1.98 0.88 -5.85
N HIS A 26 3.12 1.17 -5.22
CA HIS A 26 4.35 1.58 -5.90
C HIS A 26 5.03 0.43 -6.62
N GLY A 27 5.99 0.78 -7.50
CA GLY A 27 6.81 -0.19 -8.21
C GLY A 27 7.91 -0.79 -7.34
N LEU A 28 8.48 -1.90 -7.78
CA LEU A 28 9.60 -2.54 -7.10
C LEU A 28 10.79 -1.58 -7.02
N GLY A 29 11.42 -1.57 -5.86
CA GLY A 29 12.58 -0.71 -5.61
C GLY A 29 12.21 0.72 -5.25
N SER A 30 10.94 1.02 -5.11
CA SER A 30 10.47 2.38 -4.83
C SER A 30 9.75 2.46 -3.49
N SER A 31 8.78 3.36 -3.35
CA SER A 31 8.06 3.59 -2.09
C SER A 31 6.79 4.37 -2.36
N THR A 32 6.10 4.79 -1.28
CA THR A 32 4.94 5.66 -1.37
C THR A 32 5.20 6.94 -2.17
N LEU A 33 6.46 7.36 -2.30
CA LEU A 33 6.82 8.58 -3.03
C LEU A 33 6.47 8.50 -4.52
N ASP A 34 6.29 7.31 -5.08
CA ASP A 34 5.85 7.16 -6.47
C ASP A 34 4.53 7.89 -6.75
N TRP A 35 3.69 8.03 -5.72
CA TRP A 35 2.36 8.60 -5.88
C TRP A 35 2.24 10.03 -5.34
N GLU A 36 3.33 10.61 -4.86
CA GLU A 36 3.32 11.90 -4.17
C GLU A 36 2.61 12.99 -4.97
N MET A 37 2.84 13.05 -6.28
CA MET A 37 2.28 14.09 -7.12
C MET A 37 0.79 13.90 -7.41
N GLN A 38 0.30 12.65 -7.34
CA GLN A 38 -1.09 12.33 -7.65
C GLN A 38 -2.03 12.41 -6.43
N ILE A 39 -1.46 12.26 -5.23
CA ILE A 39 -2.26 12.15 -4.01
C ILE A 39 -3.18 13.36 -3.79
N PRO A 40 -2.74 14.63 -3.91
CA PRO A 40 -3.64 15.75 -3.62
C PRO A 40 -4.91 15.75 -4.47
N ALA A 41 -4.79 15.46 -5.75
CA ALA A 41 -5.95 15.45 -6.65
C ALA A 41 -6.87 14.27 -6.34
N LEU A 42 -6.30 13.09 -6.05
CA LEU A 42 -7.07 11.89 -5.78
C LEU A 42 -7.74 11.95 -4.40
N ALA A 43 -7.06 12.52 -3.41
CA ALA A 43 -7.60 12.66 -2.05
C ALA A 43 -8.80 13.61 -1.98
N ALA A 44 -9.00 14.44 -3.00
CA ALA A 44 -10.17 15.30 -3.08
C ALA A 44 -11.46 14.50 -3.32
N ARG A 45 -11.35 13.25 -3.85
CA ARG A 45 -12.50 12.42 -4.23
C ARG A 45 -12.51 11.04 -3.58
N TYR A 46 -11.35 10.54 -3.16
CA TYR A 46 -11.20 9.17 -2.69
C TYR A 46 -10.55 9.15 -1.31
N ARG A 47 -10.81 8.06 -0.60
CA ARG A 47 -9.99 7.67 0.54
C ARG A 47 -8.79 6.94 -0.03
N VAL A 48 -7.66 7.64 -0.11
CA VAL A 48 -6.44 7.13 -0.76
C VAL A 48 -5.58 6.42 0.26
N ILE A 49 -5.24 5.16 0.00
CA ILE A 49 -4.39 4.35 0.85
C ILE A 49 -3.13 4.00 0.07
N VAL A 50 -1.96 4.34 0.61
CA VAL A 50 -0.68 4.18 -0.07
C VAL A 50 0.28 3.42 0.82
N PRO A 51 0.41 2.09 0.63
CA PRO A 51 1.36 1.30 1.43
C PRO A 51 2.76 1.34 0.84
N ASP A 52 3.75 1.11 1.70
CA ASP A 52 5.07 0.65 1.31
C ASP A 52 5.04 -0.87 1.36
N VAL A 53 5.26 -1.54 0.24
CA VAL A 53 5.25 -3.00 0.25
C VAL A 53 6.42 -3.54 1.06
N ARG A 54 6.30 -4.79 1.51
CA ARG A 54 7.33 -5.48 2.29
C ARG A 54 8.70 -5.29 1.64
N GLY A 55 9.70 -4.95 2.44
CA GLY A 55 11.06 -4.73 1.95
C GLY A 55 11.32 -3.36 1.38
N HIS A 56 10.32 -2.46 1.37
CA HIS A 56 10.43 -1.15 0.73
C HIS A 56 10.07 -0.03 1.70
N GLY A 57 10.60 1.15 1.40
CA GLY A 57 10.26 2.38 2.13
C GLY A 57 10.42 2.23 3.63
N ARG A 58 9.35 2.53 4.36
CA ARG A 58 9.34 2.47 5.83
C ARG A 58 8.80 1.16 6.39
N SER A 59 8.44 0.22 5.52
CA SER A 59 8.03 -1.12 5.95
C SER A 59 9.25 -1.94 6.34
N ASP A 60 9.02 -2.98 7.16
CA ASP A 60 10.08 -3.91 7.56
C ASP A 60 10.71 -4.58 6.34
N LYS A 61 12.00 -4.90 6.47
CA LYS A 61 12.80 -5.49 5.40
C LYS A 61 13.39 -6.83 5.85
N PRO A 62 12.53 -7.86 6.04
CA PRO A 62 13.04 -9.14 6.50
C PRO A 62 13.96 -9.78 5.48
N ARG A 63 14.89 -10.57 5.97
CA ARG A 63 15.79 -11.36 5.12
C ARG A 63 15.05 -12.60 4.65
N GLU A 64 14.39 -12.48 3.51
CA GLU A 64 13.61 -13.56 2.95
C GLU A 64 13.55 -13.39 1.44
N ARG A 65 13.09 -14.44 0.76
CA ARG A 65 12.83 -14.37 -0.67
C ARG A 65 11.47 -13.70 -0.85
N TYR A 66 11.45 -12.55 -1.47
CA TYR A 66 10.21 -11.84 -1.77
C TYR A 66 9.51 -12.45 -2.97
N SER A 67 8.18 -12.38 -2.99
CA SER A 67 7.38 -12.89 -4.09
C SER A 67 6.18 -11.97 -4.32
N ILE A 68 5.65 -12.01 -5.55
CA ILE A 68 4.43 -11.27 -5.87
C ILE A 68 3.26 -11.78 -5.04
N ALA A 69 3.19 -13.11 -4.82
CA ALA A 69 2.15 -13.68 -3.97
C ALA A 69 2.25 -13.15 -2.54
N GLY A 70 3.45 -13.01 -2.00
CA GLY A 70 3.65 -12.44 -0.67
C GLY A 70 3.26 -10.98 -0.59
N PHE A 71 3.64 -10.18 -1.57
CA PHE A 71 3.22 -8.78 -1.64
C PHE A 71 1.70 -8.66 -1.72
N SER A 72 1.07 -9.49 -2.56
CA SER A 72 -0.39 -9.49 -2.70
C SER A 72 -1.09 -9.87 -1.41
N ALA A 73 -0.55 -10.84 -0.67
CA ALA A 73 -1.11 -11.24 0.61
C ALA A 73 -1.05 -10.08 1.62
N ASP A 74 0.05 -9.32 1.62
CA ASP A 74 0.17 -8.15 2.48
C ASP A 74 -0.89 -7.08 2.14
N LEU A 75 -1.15 -6.87 0.84
CA LEU A 75 -2.15 -5.90 0.40
C LEU A 75 -3.56 -6.32 0.80
N VAL A 76 -3.87 -7.60 0.66
CA VAL A 76 -5.16 -8.14 1.11
C VAL A 76 -5.30 -7.97 2.62
N ALA A 77 -4.22 -8.24 3.38
CA ALA A 77 -4.24 -8.04 4.82
C ALA A 77 -4.48 -6.58 5.20
N LEU A 78 -3.92 -5.64 4.45
CA LEU A 78 -4.16 -4.21 4.67
C LEU A 78 -5.63 -3.85 4.43
N ILE A 79 -6.20 -4.34 3.34
CA ILE A 79 -7.61 -4.11 3.02
C ILE A 79 -8.50 -4.64 4.15
N GLU A 80 -8.18 -5.82 4.68
CA GLU A 80 -8.92 -6.42 5.79
C GLU A 80 -8.72 -5.64 7.09
N HIS A 81 -7.48 -5.23 7.36
CA HIS A 81 -7.15 -4.45 8.55
C HIS A 81 -7.94 -3.14 8.62
N LEU A 82 -8.10 -2.47 7.48
CA LEU A 82 -8.85 -1.22 7.39
C LEU A 82 -10.35 -1.44 7.13
N ASN A 83 -10.77 -2.68 6.96
CA ASN A 83 -12.16 -3.05 6.73
C ASN A 83 -12.77 -2.29 5.53
N LEU A 84 -12.03 -2.25 4.43
CA LEU A 84 -12.41 -1.43 3.28
C LEU A 84 -13.47 -2.06 2.39
N GLY A 85 -13.53 -3.41 2.36
CA GLY A 85 -14.34 -4.11 1.35
C GLY A 85 -13.73 -3.95 -0.04
N PRO A 86 -14.54 -3.92 -1.11
CA PRO A 86 -14.03 -3.72 -2.46
C PRO A 86 -13.33 -2.37 -2.59
N VAL A 87 -12.18 -2.35 -3.29
CA VAL A 87 -11.39 -1.14 -3.46
C VAL A 87 -11.12 -0.89 -4.94
N HIS A 88 -10.98 0.37 -5.32
CA HIS A 88 -10.35 0.73 -6.57
C HIS A 88 -8.84 0.55 -6.40
N TYR A 89 -8.16 0.17 -7.47
CA TYR A 89 -6.75 -0.20 -7.39
C TYR A 89 -5.98 0.40 -8.56
N ALA A 90 -4.81 0.96 -8.28
CA ALA A 90 -3.85 1.37 -9.30
C ALA A 90 -2.45 0.96 -8.84
N GLY A 91 -1.69 0.35 -9.73
CA GLY A 91 -0.36 -0.12 -9.41
C GLY A 91 0.63 0.19 -10.52
N LEU A 92 1.90 0.26 -10.17
CA LEU A 92 3.00 0.50 -11.08
C LEU A 92 3.86 -0.75 -11.20
N SER A 93 4.36 -1.04 -12.41
CA SER A 93 5.29 -2.13 -12.67
C SER A 93 4.66 -3.48 -12.27
N TRP A 94 5.27 -4.21 -11.32
CA TRP A 94 4.80 -5.52 -10.87
C TRP A 94 3.34 -5.49 -10.36
N ALA A 95 2.94 -4.34 -9.84
CA ALA A 95 1.63 -4.16 -9.21
C ALA A 95 0.51 -3.88 -10.21
N ALA A 96 0.83 -3.65 -11.45
CA ALA A 96 -0.15 -3.33 -12.50
C ALA A 96 -1.01 -4.56 -12.92
#